data_5f2cc79f2512ae0650c52839c9622b08
#
_entry.id   5f2cc79f2512ae0650c52839c9622b08
#
_cell.length_a   1.000
_cell.length_b   1.000
_cell.length_c   1.000
_cell.angle_alpha   90.00
_cell.angle_beta   90.00
_cell.angle_gamma   90.00
#
_symmetry.space_group_name_H-M   'P 1'
#
loop_
_entity.id
_entity.type
_entity.pdbx_description
1 polymer ?
#
loop_
_entity_poly.entity_id
_entity_poly.type
_entity_poly.pdbx_seq_one_letter_code
_entity_poly.pdbx_strand_id
1 'polypeptide(L)'
;MAEVEERILRIKQHRGVIGLLIVDENGKVLRTTMNKQDKEQNPIQIAKKVTELAKKARSVVRDIDPQNDLTFFRVRGRNKQEIMVAPDKNLYLIVLQRTDFDEN
;
A
#
# COMPACT_ATOMS: atom_id res chain seq x y z
N MET A 1 18.38 4.95 0.80
CA MET A 1 17.34 4.57 1.78
C MET A 1 16.89 5.72 2.65
N ALA A 2 17.66 6.81 2.71
CA ALA A 2 17.22 7.99 3.47
C ALA A 2 15.91 8.57 2.95
N GLU A 3 15.74 8.60 1.64
CA GLU A 3 14.50 9.09 1.04
C GLU A 3 13.29 8.25 1.43
N VAL A 4 13.49 6.93 1.52
CA VAL A 4 12.42 6.02 1.93
C VAL A 4 12.06 6.28 3.40
N GLU A 5 13.07 6.45 4.25
CA GLU A 5 12.83 6.73 5.67
C GLU A 5 12.07 8.04 5.87
N GLU A 6 12.41 9.07 5.10
CA GLU A 6 11.72 10.36 5.18
C GLU A 6 10.25 10.22 4.75
N ARG A 7 10.00 9.44 3.69
CA ARG A 7 8.64 9.18 3.24
C ARG A 7 7.83 8.45 4.30
N ILE A 8 8.44 7.45 4.92
CA ILE A 8 7.79 6.68 5.99
C ILE A 8 7.40 7.58 7.14
N LEU A 9 8.34 8.42 7.60
CA LEU A 9 8.06 9.34 8.70
C LEU A 9 6.94 10.32 8.36
N ARG A 10 6.97 10.83 7.14
CA ARG A 10 5.97 11.80 6.70
C ARG A 10 4.58 11.16 6.66
N ILE A 11 4.48 9.96 6.14
CA ILE A 11 3.21 9.25 6.03
C ILE A 11 2.68 8.86 7.41
N LYS A 12 3.55 8.40 8.30
CA LYS A 12 3.15 8.02 9.65
C LYS A 12 2.55 9.18 10.44
N GLN A 13 2.90 10.40 10.09
CA GLN A 13 2.39 11.59 10.77
C GLN A 13 0.99 12.00 10.32
N HIS A 14 0.49 11.44 9.21
CA HIS A 14 -0.85 11.74 8.75
C HIS A 14 -1.89 11.08 9.63
N ARG A 15 -2.95 11.83 9.97
CA ARG A 15 -4.03 11.29 10.77
C ARG A 15 -4.71 10.15 10.03
N GLY A 16 -5.07 9.14 10.77
CA GLY A 16 -5.79 8.02 10.21
C GLY A 16 -4.93 6.92 9.63
N VAL A 17 -3.63 7.12 9.49
CA VAL A 17 -2.76 6.05 9.00
C VAL A 17 -2.66 4.97 10.05
N ILE A 18 -3.12 3.76 9.70
CA ILE A 18 -3.09 2.58 10.57
C ILE A 18 -1.74 1.87 10.44
N GLY A 19 -1.23 1.80 9.24
CA GLY A 19 -0.01 1.09 8.98
C GLY A 19 0.51 1.33 7.58
N LEU A 20 1.71 0.87 7.37
CA LEU A 20 2.43 1.11 6.14
C LEU A 20 3.34 -0.09 5.88
N LEU A 21 3.42 -0.48 4.63
CA LEU A 21 4.28 -1.58 4.20
C LEU A 21 5.04 -1.18 2.96
N ILE A 22 6.29 -1.64 2.89
CA ILE A 22 7.06 -1.62 1.64
C ILE A 22 7.30 -3.07 1.30
N VAL A 23 6.87 -3.47 0.11
CA VAL A 23 6.99 -4.85 -0.34
C VAL A 23 7.70 -4.89 -1.69
N ASP A 24 8.34 -6.03 -1.98
CA ASP A 24 8.94 -6.23 -3.29
C ASP A 24 7.88 -6.71 -4.30
N GLU A 25 8.28 -6.90 -5.52
CA GLU A 25 7.38 -7.31 -6.59
C GLU A 25 6.78 -8.69 -6.40
N ASN A 26 7.34 -9.49 -5.49
CA ASN A 26 6.82 -10.82 -5.16
C ASN A 26 5.93 -10.80 -3.92
N GLY A 27 5.70 -9.63 -3.34
CA GLY A 27 4.85 -9.51 -2.16
C GLY A 27 5.57 -9.74 -0.85
N LYS A 28 6.90 -9.81 -0.87
CA LYS A 28 7.67 -9.96 0.36
C LYS A 28 7.75 -8.63 1.10
N VAL A 29 7.41 -8.64 2.37
CA VAL A 29 7.48 -7.45 3.20
C VAL A 29 8.94 -7.13 3.49
N LEU A 30 9.39 -5.98 3.01
CA LEU A 30 10.74 -5.49 3.28
C LEU A 30 10.75 -4.60 4.51
N ARG A 31 9.64 -3.90 4.74
CA ARG A 31 9.51 -2.99 5.86
C ARG A 31 8.04 -2.76 6.18
N THR A 32 7.73 -2.68 7.47
CA THR A 32 6.37 -2.38 7.91
C THR A 32 6.38 -1.73 9.28
N THR A 33 5.40 -0.87 9.53
CA THR A 33 5.14 -0.32 10.86
C THR A 33 4.14 -1.17 11.63
N MET A 34 3.60 -2.22 11.01
CA MET A 34 2.55 -3.04 11.60
C MET A 34 3.13 -4.21 12.36
N ASN A 35 2.36 -4.72 13.33
CA ASN A 35 2.75 -5.90 14.10
C ASN A 35 2.55 -7.15 13.24
N LYS A 36 3.65 -7.85 12.94
CA LYS A 36 3.62 -9.04 12.10
C LYS A 36 2.90 -10.22 12.75
N GLN A 37 2.65 -10.14 14.04
CA GLN A 37 1.97 -11.21 14.78
C GLN A 37 0.49 -10.93 14.98
N ASP A 38 0.00 -9.80 14.52
CA ASP A 38 -1.42 -9.49 14.57
C ASP A 38 -2.18 -10.44 13.67
N LYS A 39 -3.19 -11.11 14.22
CA LYS A 39 -3.97 -12.09 13.48
C LYS A 39 -5.08 -11.46 12.66
N GLU A 40 -5.59 -10.31 13.10
CA GLU A 40 -6.67 -9.64 12.40
C GLU A 40 -6.18 -8.81 11.23
N GLN A 41 -5.06 -8.12 11.42
CA GLN A 41 -4.46 -7.31 10.37
C GLN A 41 -3.00 -7.71 10.20
N ASN A 42 -2.82 -8.90 9.65
CA ASN A 42 -1.49 -9.45 9.45
C ASN A 42 -0.84 -8.81 8.23
N PRO A 43 0.27 -8.10 8.38
CA PRO A 43 0.90 -7.40 7.27
C PRO A 43 1.42 -8.34 6.18
N ILE A 44 1.80 -9.57 6.52
CA ILE A 44 2.28 -10.53 5.54
C ILE A 44 1.15 -10.93 4.59
N GLN A 45 -0.04 -11.18 5.14
CA GLN A 45 -1.22 -11.51 4.34
C GLN A 45 -1.67 -10.31 3.49
N ILE A 46 -1.67 -9.12 4.08
CA ILE A 46 -2.03 -7.90 3.38
C ILE A 46 -1.07 -7.68 2.21
N ALA A 47 0.23 -7.82 2.43
CA ALA A 47 1.24 -7.65 1.40
C ALA A 47 0.99 -8.60 0.23
N LYS A 48 0.72 -9.85 0.53
CA LYS A 48 0.48 -10.87 -0.50
C LYS A 48 -0.74 -10.53 -1.34
N LYS A 49 -1.86 -10.23 -0.69
CA LYS A 49 -3.12 -9.93 -1.37
C LYS A 49 -3.04 -8.64 -2.18
N VAL A 50 -2.46 -7.60 -1.60
CA VAL A 50 -2.38 -6.31 -2.25
C VAL A 50 -1.41 -6.36 -3.44
N THR A 51 -0.32 -7.12 -3.34
CA THR A 51 0.60 -7.29 -4.46
C THR A 51 -0.07 -7.97 -5.64
N GLU A 52 -0.90 -8.99 -5.39
CA GLU A 52 -1.67 -9.63 -6.44
C GLU A 52 -2.60 -8.64 -7.14
N LEU A 53 -3.28 -7.81 -6.36
CA LEU A 53 -4.17 -6.80 -6.90
C LEU A 53 -3.40 -5.74 -7.69
N ALA A 54 -2.24 -5.33 -7.19
CA ALA A 54 -1.40 -4.34 -7.86
C ALA A 54 -0.95 -4.82 -9.23
N LYS A 55 -0.55 -6.09 -9.33
CA LYS A 55 -0.14 -6.67 -10.61
C LYS A 55 -1.30 -6.70 -11.59
N LYS A 56 -2.48 -7.04 -11.11
CA LYS A 56 -3.68 -7.06 -11.95
C LYS A 56 -4.05 -5.65 -12.42
N ALA A 57 -4.00 -4.68 -11.51
CA ALA A 57 -4.28 -3.29 -11.85
C ALA A 57 -3.31 -2.77 -12.90
N ARG A 58 -2.02 -3.08 -12.75
CA ARG A 58 -1.01 -2.68 -13.71
C ARG A 58 -1.26 -3.30 -15.08
N SER A 59 -1.62 -4.57 -15.10
CA SER A 59 -1.95 -5.29 -16.32
C SER A 59 -3.11 -4.63 -17.05
N VAL A 60 -4.15 -4.24 -16.32
CA VAL A 60 -5.31 -3.57 -16.91
C VAL A 60 -4.90 -2.24 -17.56
N VAL A 61 -4.12 -1.43 -16.86
CA VAL A 61 -3.67 -0.14 -17.38
C VAL A 61 -2.87 -0.32 -18.67
N ARG A 62 -1.94 -1.27 -18.67
CA ARG A 62 -1.07 -1.49 -19.83
C ARG A 62 -1.76 -2.22 -20.98
N ASP A 63 -2.77 -3.02 -20.68
CA ASP A 63 -3.57 -3.66 -21.74
C ASP A 63 -4.40 -2.64 -22.50
N ILE A 64 -4.87 -1.60 -21.80
CA ILE A 64 -5.63 -0.52 -22.46
C ILE A 64 -4.69 0.36 -23.26
N ASP A 65 -3.51 0.68 -22.72
CA ASP A 65 -2.52 1.52 -23.39
C ASP A 65 -1.12 1.02 -23.03
N PRO A 66 -0.42 0.32 -23.95
CA PRO A 66 0.89 -0.27 -23.67
C PRO A 66 1.97 0.74 -23.29
N GLN A 67 1.77 2.02 -23.57
CA GLN A 67 2.71 3.07 -23.19
C GLN A 67 2.41 3.67 -21.82
N ASN A 68 1.29 3.26 -21.22
CA ASN A 68 0.89 3.74 -19.90
C ASN A 68 1.41 2.79 -18.81
N ASP A 69 1.31 3.23 -17.57
CA ASP A 69 1.68 2.39 -16.43
C ASP A 69 0.86 2.81 -15.22
N LEU A 70 0.76 1.91 -14.26
CA LEU A 70 0.08 2.18 -13.01
C LEU A 70 0.97 3.04 -12.12
N THR A 71 0.45 4.17 -11.66
CA THR A 71 1.17 5.03 -10.72
C THR A 71 0.59 5.00 -9.32
N PHE A 72 -0.69 4.66 -9.21
CA PHE A 72 -1.37 4.73 -7.92
C PHE A 72 -2.76 4.12 -8.04
N PHE A 73 -3.22 3.46 -6.98
CA PHE A 73 -4.63 3.12 -6.85
C PHE A 73 -5.05 3.10 -5.39
N ARG A 74 -6.36 3.12 -5.20
CA ARG A 74 -6.97 3.22 -3.88
C ARG A 74 -8.17 2.29 -3.81
N VAL A 75 -8.26 1.51 -2.75
CA VAL A 75 -9.39 0.62 -2.50
C VAL A 75 -9.99 0.99 -1.16
N ARG A 76 -11.29 1.32 -1.17
CA ARG A 76 -11.99 1.72 0.04
C ARG A 76 -13.03 0.67 0.40
N GLY A 77 -12.94 0.15 1.61
CA GLY A 77 -13.91 -0.79 2.12
C GLY A 77 -15.01 -0.12 2.92
N ARG A 78 -16.03 -0.89 3.24
CA ARG A 78 -17.19 -0.39 4.00
C ARG A 78 -16.85 -0.04 5.45
N ASN A 79 -15.82 -0.69 6.00
CA ASN A 79 -15.46 -0.53 7.42
C ASN A 79 -14.61 0.72 7.69
N LYS A 80 -14.73 1.74 6.83
CA LYS A 80 -14.00 3.00 6.98
C LYS A 80 -12.50 2.80 6.93
N GLN A 81 -12.07 1.79 6.18
CA GLN A 81 -10.66 1.54 5.92
C GLN A 81 -10.38 1.68 4.44
N GLU A 82 -9.19 2.13 4.15
CA GLU A 82 -8.74 2.37 2.79
C GLU A 82 -7.30 1.88 2.64
N ILE A 83 -7.03 1.29 1.50
CA ILE A 83 -5.69 0.85 1.14
C ILE A 83 -5.24 1.66 -0.06
N MET A 84 -4.10 2.31 0.06
CA MET A 84 -3.48 3.03 -1.04
C MET A 84 -2.21 2.32 -1.45
N VAL A 85 -1.99 2.22 -2.75
CA VAL A 85 -0.84 1.51 -3.30
C VAL A 85 -0.16 2.36 -4.36
N ALA A 86 1.14 2.56 -4.20
CA ALA A 86 1.95 3.31 -5.16
C ALA A 86 3.16 2.45 -5.56
N PRO A 87 3.22 2.02 -6.82
CA PRO A 87 4.41 1.35 -7.32
C PRO A 87 5.57 2.33 -7.42
N ASP A 88 6.78 1.87 -7.10
CA ASP A 88 7.99 2.67 -7.21
C ASP A 88 9.13 1.73 -7.56
N LYS A 89 9.58 1.78 -8.81
CA LYS A 89 10.60 0.86 -9.34
C LYS A 89 10.11 -0.58 -9.16
N ASN A 90 10.85 -1.40 -8.41
CA ASN A 90 10.47 -2.79 -8.19
C ASN A 90 9.80 -3.01 -6.83
N LEU A 91 9.31 -1.92 -6.24
CA LEU A 91 8.70 -1.95 -4.92
C LEU A 91 7.26 -1.45 -4.99
N TYR A 92 6.47 -1.82 -3.99
CA TYR A 92 5.14 -1.24 -3.77
C TYR A 92 5.12 -0.62 -2.39
N LEU A 93 4.66 0.62 -2.32
CA LEU A 93 4.35 1.28 -1.06
C LEU A 93 2.86 1.09 -0.81
N ILE A 94 2.53 0.48 0.32
CA ILE A 94 1.15 0.19 0.70
C ILE A 94 0.85 0.94 1.99
N VAL A 95 -0.23 1.73 1.98
CA VAL A 95 -0.64 2.50 3.15
C VAL A 95 -2.07 2.09 3.50
N LEU A 96 -2.27 1.71 4.77
CA LEU A 96 -3.60 1.45 5.30
C LEU A 96 -4.01 2.63 6.16
N GLN A 97 -5.21 3.15 5.94
CA GLN A 97 -5.69 4.29 6.70
C GLN A 97 -7.18 4.19 6.97
N ARG A 98 -7.63 4.94 7.95
CA ARG A 98 -9.04 5.07 8.27
C ARG A 98 -9.61 6.30 7.59
N THR A 99 -10.81 6.17 7.06
CA THR A 99 -11.44 7.28 6.35
C THR A 99 -12.25 8.19 7.26
N ASP A 100 -12.58 7.73 8.47
CA ASP A 100 -13.36 8.51 9.42
C ASP A 100 -12.55 9.64 10.09
N PHE A 101 -11.25 9.70 9.86
CA PHE A 101 -10.42 10.81 10.34
C PHE A 101 -10.35 11.97 9.37
N ASP A 102 -10.88 11.81 8.17
CA ASP A 102 -10.83 12.85 7.13
C ASP A 102 -11.99 13.82 7.20
N GLU A 103 -12.90 13.63 8.16
CA GLU A 103 -14.13 14.38 8.24
C GLU A 103 -14.01 15.69 9.05
N ASN A 104 -12.80 16.05 9.43
CA ASN A 104 -12.61 17.27 10.17
C ASN A 104 -11.99 18.35 9.28
#